data_48071f96f96d8132f73ff5ae37398af7
#
_entry.id   48071f96f96d8132f73ff5ae37398af7
#
_cell.length_a   1.000
_cell.length_b   1.000
_cell.length_c   1.000
_cell.angle_alpha   90.00
_cell.angle_beta   90.00
_cell.angle_gamma   90.00
#
_symmetry.space_group_name_H-M   'P 1'
#
loop_
_entity.id
_entity.type
_entity.pdbx_description
1 polymer ?
#
loop_
_entity_poly.entity_id
_entity_poly.type
_entity_poly.pdbx_seq_one_letter_code
_entity_poly.pdbx_strand_id
1 'polypeptide(L)'
;MTRGPDIAAPERRILIGRMIGAFGVTGEIKCQSFADPEQQLLKYKPLIMLHNGVERILDQLSGRMMAKGLVIRLPDIADRDAAQALHGAELWITREQLPRPKD
;
A
#
# COMPACT_ATOMS: atom_id res chain seq x y z
N MET A 1 -10.86 -25.40 5.43
CA MET A 1 -10.90 -24.28 6.33
C MET A 1 -11.64 -23.13 5.72
N THR A 2 -12.49 -22.57 6.50
CA THR A 2 -13.27 -21.47 6.01
C THR A 2 -12.62 -20.16 6.41
N ARG A 3 -12.38 -19.35 5.46
CA ARG A 3 -12.04 -17.98 5.73
C ARG A 3 -13.33 -17.23 5.82
N GLY A 4 -13.37 -16.31 6.68
CA GLY A 4 -14.50 -15.43 6.68
C GLY A 4 -14.63 -14.72 5.36
N PRO A 5 -15.57 -13.79 5.25
CA PRO A 5 -15.75 -13.03 4.03
C PRO A 5 -14.52 -12.16 3.82
N ASP A 6 -13.55 -12.74 3.22
CA ASP A 6 -12.34 -12.03 2.92
C ASP A 6 -12.59 -10.86 2.05
N ILE A 7 -11.75 -9.89 2.16
CA ILE A 7 -11.70 -8.86 1.17
C ILE A 7 -11.38 -9.51 -0.15
N ALA A 8 -10.43 -10.44 -0.13
CA ALA A 8 -10.13 -11.21 -1.30
C ALA A 8 -9.40 -12.47 -0.85
N ALA A 9 -9.66 -13.57 -1.53
CA ALA A 9 -8.87 -14.76 -1.31
C ALA A 9 -7.43 -14.48 -1.72
N PRO A 10 -6.45 -15.10 -1.07
CA PRO A 10 -5.05 -14.83 -1.39
C PRO A 10 -4.72 -14.96 -2.88
N GLU A 11 -5.33 -15.91 -3.56
CA GLU A 11 -5.06 -16.10 -4.99
C GLU A 11 -5.62 -14.98 -5.84
N ARG A 12 -6.45 -14.12 -5.26
CA ARG A 12 -7.02 -12.97 -5.97
C ARG A 12 -6.35 -11.67 -5.58
N ARG A 13 -5.29 -11.75 -4.83
CA ARG A 13 -4.57 -10.56 -4.40
C ARG A 13 -3.31 -10.41 -5.21
N ILE A 14 -2.94 -9.17 -5.45
CA ILE A 14 -1.73 -8.84 -6.18
C ILE A 14 -0.91 -7.93 -5.31
N LEU A 15 0.34 -8.29 -5.11
CA LEU A 15 1.27 -7.44 -4.38
C LEU A 15 1.60 -6.25 -5.26
N ILE A 16 1.25 -5.06 -4.79
CA ILE A 16 1.39 -3.85 -5.58
C ILE A 16 2.47 -2.92 -5.02
N GLY A 17 2.94 -3.17 -3.81
CA GLY A 17 3.97 -2.33 -3.24
C GLY A 17 4.41 -2.82 -1.88
N ARG A 18 5.44 -2.14 -1.36
CA ARG A 18 6.00 -2.48 -0.06
C ARG A 18 6.50 -1.22 0.61
N MET A 19 6.23 -1.09 1.90
CA MET A 19 6.73 0.04 2.67
C MET A 19 8.20 -0.17 2.94
N ILE A 20 9.02 0.82 2.63
CA ILE A 20 10.46 0.74 2.86
C ILE A 20 10.80 1.30 4.22
N GLY A 21 10.23 2.44 4.59
CA GLY A 21 10.52 3.04 5.87
C GLY A 21 10.15 4.50 5.88
N ALA A 22 10.50 5.16 6.97
CA ALA A 22 10.18 6.58 7.13
C ALA A 22 10.89 7.42 6.09
N PHE A 23 10.22 8.46 5.65
CA PHE A 23 10.79 9.46 4.77
C PHE A 23 10.63 10.82 5.45
N GLY A 24 11.77 11.41 5.87
CA GLY A 24 11.70 12.65 6.61
C GLY A 24 11.23 12.45 8.04
N VAL A 25 10.68 13.50 8.63
CA VAL A 25 10.33 13.47 10.06
C VAL A 25 8.85 13.63 10.31
N THR A 26 8.04 13.75 9.27
CA THR A 26 6.63 14.13 9.42
C THR A 26 5.67 12.96 9.24
N GLY A 27 6.16 11.73 9.24
CA GLY A 27 5.26 10.57 9.11
C GLY A 27 5.07 10.10 7.69
N GLU A 28 5.77 10.69 6.74
CA GLU A 28 5.74 10.17 5.38
C GLU A 28 6.52 8.86 5.29
N ILE A 29 6.11 8.01 4.36
CA ILE A 29 6.67 6.67 4.24
C ILE A 29 7.13 6.48 2.81
N LYS A 30 8.38 6.08 2.66
CA LYS A 30 8.89 5.72 1.35
C LYS A 30 8.33 4.34 0.99
N CYS A 31 7.84 4.23 -0.23
CA CYS A 31 7.16 3.03 -0.69
C CYS A 31 7.76 2.59 -2.00
N GLN A 32 8.02 1.30 -2.11
CA GLN A 32 8.38 0.70 -3.38
C GLN A 32 7.09 0.30 -4.08
N SER A 33 6.85 0.87 -5.25
CA SER A 33 5.64 0.59 -6.01
C SER A 33 5.97 -0.36 -7.15
N PHE A 34 5.15 -1.37 -7.31
CA PHE A 34 5.25 -2.30 -8.43
C PHE A 34 4.23 -1.98 -9.51
N ALA A 35 3.49 -0.91 -9.34
CA ALA A 35 2.55 -0.45 -10.36
C ALA A 35 3.29 0.20 -11.52
N ASP A 36 2.65 0.27 -12.66
CA ASP A 36 3.23 0.87 -13.85
C ASP A 36 2.18 1.79 -14.49
N PRO A 37 2.39 3.10 -14.41
CA PRO A 37 3.47 3.81 -13.73
C PRO A 37 3.37 3.70 -12.20
N GLU A 38 4.48 3.98 -11.52
CA GLU A 38 4.54 3.76 -10.09
C GLU A 38 3.48 4.51 -9.31
N GLN A 39 3.16 5.73 -9.71
CA GLN A 39 2.16 6.52 -9.00
C GLN A 39 0.75 5.96 -9.17
N GLN A 40 0.55 5.00 -10.03
CA GLN A 40 -0.74 4.36 -10.19
C GLN A 40 -1.18 3.68 -8.90
N LEU A 41 -0.22 3.29 -8.05
CA LEU A 41 -0.54 2.69 -6.76
C LEU A 41 -1.48 3.58 -5.95
N LEU A 42 -1.33 4.90 -6.07
CA LEU A 42 -2.14 5.84 -5.31
C LEU A 42 -3.60 5.85 -5.75
N LYS A 43 -3.89 5.29 -6.90
CA LYS A 43 -5.25 5.26 -7.44
C LYS A 43 -6.01 4.01 -7.03
N TYR A 44 -5.34 3.03 -6.48
CA TYR A 44 -6.00 1.81 -6.03
C TYR A 44 -6.47 2.02 -4.61
N LYS A 45 -7.77 2.11 -4.44
CA LYS A 45 -8.36 2.29 -3.12
C LYS A 45 -9.57 1.38 -3.02
N PRO A 46 -9.66 0.63 -1.95
CA PRO A 46 -8.71 0.56 -0.84
C PRO A 46 -7.52 -0.34 -1.15
N LEU A 47 -6.44 -0.08 -0.44
CA LEU A 47 -5.30 -1.00 -0.42
C LEU A 47 -5.39 -1.89 0.80
N ILE A 48 -4.84 -3.08 0.69
CA ILE A 48 -4.76 -3.99 1.82
C ILE A 48 -3.31 -3.99 2.28
N MET A 49 -3.07 -3.54 3.50
CA MET A 49 -1.74 -3.55 4.07
C MET A 49 -1.59 -4.76 4.98
N LEU A 50 -0.56 -5.54 4.73
CA LEU A 50 -0.23 -6.68 5.56
C LEU A 50 1.09 -6.41 6.25
N HIS A 51 1.07 -6.41 7.58
CA HIS A 51 2.25 -6.12 8.37
C HIS A 51 2.23 -6.95 9.63
N ASN A 52 3.26 -7.76 9.82
CA ASN A 52 3.39 -8.63 11.00
C ASN A 52 2.17 -9.53 11.18
N GLY A 53 1.62 -10.02 10.07
CA GLY A 53 0.46 -10.91 10.11
C GLY A 53 -0.86 -10.22 10.32
N VAL A 54 -0.88 -8.90 10.38
CA VAL A 54 -2.11 -8.14 10.59
C VAL A 54 -2.48 -7.43 9.30
N GLU A 55 -3.73 -7.60 8.88
CA GLU A 55 -4.26 -6.93 7.70
C GLU A 55 -4.98 -5.67 8.10
N ARG A 56 -4.81 -4.66 7.30
CA ARG A 56 -5.47 -3.39 7.51
C ARG A 56 -5.91 -2.83 6.18
N ILE A 57 -7.10 -2.25 6.16
CA ILE A 57 -7.62 -1.63 4.95
C ILE A 57 -7.23 -0.17 4.95
N LEU A 58 -6.59 0.26 3.87
CA LEU A 58 -6.18 1.65 3.70
C LEU A 58 -7.06 2.25 2.62
N ASP A 59 -8.06 3.01 3.03
CA ASP A 59 -8.95 3.66 2.09
C ASP A 59 -8.70 5.16 1.99
N GLN A 60 -7.80 5.67 2.79
CA GLN A 60 -7.43 7.08 2.74
C GLN A 60 -5.92 7.19 2.82
N LEU A 61 -5.33 7.40 1.69
CA LEU A 61 -3.90 7.65 1.63
C LEU A 61 -3.64 8.66 0.54
N SER A 62 -2.56 9.37 0.69
CA SER A 62 -2.10 10.32 -0.32
C SER A 62 -0.62 10.09 -0.53
N GLY A 63 -0.10 10.70 -1.58
CA GLY A 63 1.31 10.52 -1.85
C GLY A 63 1.75 11.31 -3.04
N ARG A 64 3.03 11.21 -3.31
CA ARG A 64 3.62 11.91 -4.43
C ARG A 64 4.85 11.18 -4.91
N MET A 65 5.17 11.36 -6.18
CA MET A 65 6.40 10.82 -6.73
C MET A 65 7.53 11.77 -6.42
N MET A 66 8.61 11.20 -5.93
CA MET A 66 9.86 11.90 -5.70
C MET A 66 10.90 11.33 -6.64
N ALA A 67 12.05 12.01 -6.73
CA ALA A 67 13.12 11.51 -7.57
C ALA A 67 13.55 10.10 -7.16
N LYS A 68 13.44 9.78 -5.89
CA LYS A 68 13.88 8.49 -5.37
C LYS A 68 12.76 7.48 -5.22
N GLY A 69 11.56 7.80 -5.66
CA GLY A 69 10.46 6.87 -5.61
C GLY A 69 9.21 7.46 -5.03
N LEU A 70 8.27 6.60 -4.72
CA LEU A 70 6.97 7.01 -4.24
C LEU A 70 7.03 7.23 -2.74
N VAL A 71 6.42 8.32 -2.29
CA VAL A 71 6.27 8.64 -0.86
C VAL A 71 4.79 8.74 -0.57
N ILE A 72 4.34 8.05 0.46
CA ILE A 72 2.92 8.06 0.81
C ILE A 72 2.74 8.56 2.23
N ARG A 73 1.52 8.99 2.52
CA ARG A 73 1.13 9.47 3.83
C ARG A 73 -0.19 8.84 4.21
N LEU A 74 -0.27 8.37 5.43
CA LEU A 74 -1.49 7.78 6.00
C LEU A 74 -2.03 8.72 7.07
N PRO A 75 -3.36 8.79 7.21
CA PRO A 75 -3.96 9.76 8.13
C PRO A 75 -3.53 9.58 9.59
N ASP A 76 -3.27 8.35 10.00
CA ASP A 76 -2.97 8.08 11.40
C ASP A 76 -1.49 7.93 11.69
N ILE A 77 -0.64 8.17 10.70
CA ILE A 77 0.81 8.09 10.86
C ILE A 77 1.34 9.52 10.83
N ALA A 78 1.72 10.04 11.98
CA ALA A 78 2.01 11.45 12.11
C ALA A 78 3.47 11.77 12.42
N ASP A 79 4.29 10.76 12.67
CA ASP A 79 5.68 11.01 13.01
C ASP A 79 6.58 9.93 12.42
N ARG A 80 7.89 10.19 12.52
CA ARG A 80 8.87 9.30 11.92
C ARG A 80 8.86 7.92 12.54
N ASP A 81 8.71 7.83 13.85
CA ASP A 81 8.77 6.52 14.51
C ASP A 81 7.62 5.63 14.08
N ALA A 82 6.43 6.20 13.98
CA ALA A 82 5.28 5.44 13.52
C ALA A 82 5.46 5.01 12.07
N ALA A 83 6.01 5.90 11.24
CA ALA A 83 6.28 5.57 9.84
C ALA A 83 7.32 4.46 9.72
N GLN A 84 8.37 4.54 10.51
CA GLN A 84 9.44 3.54 10.44
C GLN A 84 8.95 2.19 10.91
N ALA A 85 8.00 2.16 11.82
CA ALA A 85 7.44 0.90 12.32
C ALA A 85 6.74 0.12 11.22
N LEU A 86 6.38 0.76 10.12
CA LEU A 86 5.73 0.07 9.00
C LEU A 86 6.72 -0.50 7.99
N HIS A 87 8.01 -0.43 8.28
CA HIS A 87 9.03 -1.01 7.40
C HIS A 87 8.69 -2.47 7.12
N GLY A 88 8.70 -2.82 5.85
CA GLY A 88 8.41 -4.19 5.42
C GLY A 88 6.95 -4.51 5.21
N ALA A 89 6.06 -3.58 5.53
CA ALA A 89 4.64 -3.82 5.29
C ALA A 89 4.39 -3.96 3.80
N GLU A 90 3.49 -4.87 3.44
CA GLU A 90 3.15 -5.14 2.06
C GLU A 90 1.82 -4.52 1.71
N LEU A 91 1.73 -4.05 0.48
CA LEU A 91 0.50 -3.44 -0.03
C LEU A 91 -0.05 -4.32 -1.14
N TRP A 92 -1.31 -4.69 -0.99
CA TRP A 92 -1.97 -5.61 -1.90
C TRP A 92 -3.23 -4.98 -2.44
N ILE A 93 -3.61 -5.38 -3.65
CA ILE A 93 -4.91 -5.03 -4.22
C ILE A 93 -5.59 -6.31 -4.65
N THR A 94 -6.89 -6.22 -4.91
CA THR A 94 -7.59 -7.34 -5.50
C THR A 94 -7.47 -7.27 -7.01
N ARG A 95 -7.65 -8.41 -7.66
CA ARG A 95 -7.57 -8.42 -9.12
C ARG A 95 -8.64 -7.55 -9.74
N GLU A 96 -9.78 -7.42 -9.08
CA GLU A 96 -10.86 -6.59 -9.60
C GLU A 96 -10.49 -5.13 -9.69
N GLN A 97 -9.47 -4.70 -8.95
CA GLN A 97 -9.05 -3.31 -8.97
C GLN A 97 -8.12 -2.99 -10.14
N LEU A 98 -7.60 -4.00 -10.81
CA LEU A 98 -6.72 -3.75 -11.93
C LEU A 98 -7.51 -3.21 -13.11
N PRO A 99 -6.91 -2.30 -13.90
CA PRO A 99 -7.56 -1.86 -15.11
C PRO A 99 -7.76 -3.04 -16.04
N ARG A 100 -8.92 -3.09 -16.65
CA ARG A 100 -9.19 -4.16 -17.60
C ARG A 100 -8.63 -3.80 -18.95
N PRO A 101 -8.08 -4.77 -19.66
CA PRO A 101 -7.64 -4.49 -21.02
C PRO A 101 -8.85 -4.10 -21.85
N LYS A 102 -8.61 -3.21 -22.77
CA LYS A 102 -9.64 -2.86 -23.70
C LYS A 102 -9.71 -3.91 -24.79
N ASP A 103 -10.90 -4.22 -25.14
CA ASP A 103 -11.12 -5.19 -26.20
C ASP A 103 -11.17 -4.54 -27.55
#